data_fc8fcc794c071670657f1e7abe06eb8a
#
_entry.id   fc8fcc794c071670657f1e7abe06eb8a
#
_cell.length_a   1.000
_cell.length_b   1.000
_cell.length_c   1.000
_cell.angle_alpha   90.00
_cell.angle_beta   90.00
_cell.angle_gamma   90.00
#
_symmetry.space_group_name_H-M   'P 1'
#
loop_
_entity.id
_entity.type
_entity.pdbx_description
1 polymer ?
#
loop_
_entity_poly.entity_id
_entity_poly.type
_entity_poly.pdbx_seq_one_letter_code
_entity_poly.pdbx_strand_id
1 'polypeptide(L)'
;MSTTAKLDPQVALAELRERKPDRVTIVVLSGSMDRVMSAFIIATGAASMGMQVTTFFTFWGLNVIRKPGLSSKARDWLRRAFGLLNRGGADTLPLSRFHFWGLGTRMMKLVMRRNRMPGVPELMDMAKDLGVRFIACTTTLGLMGITKDTLVEGIDQFAGVSTYLAEAKDAQVNLFI
;
A
#
# COMPACT_ATOMS: atom_id res chain seq x y z
N MET A 1 -18.77 43.63 -21.35
CA MET A 1 -18.84 42.65 -22.44
C MET A 1 -17.76 41.61 -22.17
N SER A 2 -18.13 40.48 -21.61
CA SER A 2 -17.21 39.40 -21.29
C SER A 2 -17.14 38.45 -22.49
N THR A 3 -16.01 38.46 -23.19
CA THR A 3 -15.75 37.57 -24.33
C THR A 3 -15.38 36.18 -23.77
N THR A 4 -16.35 35.30 -23.66
CA THR A 4 -16.11 33.86 -23.46
C THR A 4 -15.46 33.33 -24.73
N ALA A 5 -14.11 33.22 -24.72
CA ALA A 5 -13.39 32.55 -25.78
C ALA A 5 -13.86 31.08 -25.79
N LYS A 6 -14.58 30.70 -26.85
CA LYS A 6 -14.92 29.28 -27.10
C LYS A 6 -13.58 28.54 -27.34
N LEU A 7 -13.18 27.72 -26.41
CA LEU A 7 -12.03 26.83 -26.61
C LEU A 7 -12.34 25.90 -27.80
N ASP A 8 -11.44 25.84 -28.76
CA ASP A 8 -11.57 24.93 -29.90
C ASP A 8 -11.59 23.47 -29.35
N PRO A 9 -12.63 22.69 -29.67
CA PRO A 9 -12.74 21.32 -29.17
C PRO A 9 -11.54 20.42 -29.52
N GLN A 10 -10.86 20.68 -30.63
CA GLN A 10 -9.67 19.95 -31.05
C GLN A 10 -8.45 20.30 -30.19
N VAL A 11 -8.30 21.59 -29.83
CA VAL A 11 -7.23 22.04 -28.92
C VAL A 11 -7.47 21.48 -27.51
N ALA A 12 -8.71 21.52 -27.01
CA ALA A 12 -9.07 20.94 -25.72
C ALA A 12 -8.82 19.41 -25.66
N LEU A 13 -9.11 18.69 -26.74
CA LEU A 13 -8.83 17.27 -26.86
C LEU A 13 -7.33 16.96 -26.95
N ALA A 14 -6.55 17.82 -27.61
CA ALA A 14 -5.09 17.68 -27.67
C ALA A 14 -4.48 17.93 -26.28
N GLU A 15 -4.89 18.97 -25.56
CA GLU A 15 -4.45 19.26 -24.19
C GLU A 15 -4.81 18.15 -23.21
N LEU A 16 -5.99 17.51 -23.33
CA LEU A 16 -6.38 16.36 -22.53
C LEU A 16 -5.55 15.12 -22.83
N ARG A 17 -5.10 14.94 -24.08
CA ARG A 17 -4.22 13.81 -24.46
C ARG A 17 -2.78 14.00 -24.00
N GLU A 18 -2.30 15.23 -23.89
CA GLU A 18 -0.96 15.56 -23.41
C GLU A 18 -0.88 15.62 -21.87
N ARG A 19 -1.99 15.74 -21.18
CA ARG A 19 -2.03 15.81 -19.73
C ARG A 19 -1.59 14.48 -19.13
N LYS A 20 -0.40 14.47 -18.52
CA LYS A 20 0.03 13.32 -17.73
C LYS A 20 -0.98 13.04 -16.62
N PRO A 21 -1.34 11.77 -16.39
CA PRO A 21 -2.27 11.43 -15.32
C PRO A 21 -1.72 11.94 -13.97
N ASP A 22 -2.62 12.45 -13.14
CA ASP A 22 -2.28 12.86 -11.78
C ASP A 22 -1.73 11.64 -11.01
N ARG A 23 -0.77 11.89 -10.12
CA ARG A 23 -0.07 10.83 -9.40
C ARG A 23 -0.30 10.92 -7.90
N VAL A 24 -0.45 9.77 -7.28
CA VAL A 24 -0.55 9.62 -5.83
C VAL A 24 0.53 8.67 -5.36
N THR A 25 1.28 9.07 -4.33
CA THR A 25 2.18 8.15 -3.64
C THR A 25 1.74 7.96 -2.19
N ILE A 26 1.81 6.73 -1.72
CA ILE A 26 1.44 6.36 -0.36
C ILE A 26 2.58 5.55 0.27
N VAL A 27 3.20 6.09 1.31
CA VAL A 27 4.11 5.32 2.15
C VAL A 27 3.29 4.53 3.15
N VAL A 28 3.36 3.21 3.08
CA VAL A 28 2.74 2.30 4.04
C VAL A 28 3.82 1.88 5.04
N LEU A 29 3.87 2.58 6.16
CA LEU A 29 4.78 2.32 7.28
C LEU A 29 4.16 1.36 8.29
N SER A 30 2.85 1.50 8.52
CA SER A 30 2.13 0.79 9.56
C SER A 30 1.80 -0.65 9.15
N GLY A 31 1.89 -1.58 10.11
CA GLY A 31 1.37 -2.93 10.03
C GLY A 31 0.01 -3.09 10.74
N SER A 32 -0.71 -2.00 11.03
CA SER A 32 -2.01 -2.07 11.70
C SER A 32 -3.14 -2.13 10.68
N MET A 33 -4.11 -3.02 10.91
CA MET A 33 -5.21 -3.32 9.98
C MET A 33 -5.97 -2.07 9.55
N ASP A 34 -6.38 -1.23 10.48
CA ASP A 34 -7.14 0.00 10.25
C ASP A 34 -6.39 1.03 9.40
N ARG A 35 -5.09 1.21 9.64
CA ARG A 35 -4.25 2.13 8.86
C ARG A 35 -4.00 1.59 7.45
N VAL A 36 -3.70 0.31 7.35
CA VAL A 36 -3.49 -0.35 6.05
C VAL A 36 -4.76 -0.33 5.21
N MET A 37 -5.93 -0.58 5.83
CA MET A 37 -7.21 -0.44 5.13
C MET A 37 -7.41 0.98 4.60
N SER A 38 -7.11 2.00 5.41
CA SER A 38 -7.20 3.40 4.97
C SER A 38 -6.29 3.68 3.77
N ALA A 39 -5.06 3.15 3.79
CA ALA A 39 -4.13 3.29 2.67
C ALA A 39 -4.69 2.67 1.38
N PHE A 40 -5.22 1.45 1.45
CA PHE A 40 -5.79 0.78 0.28
C PHE A 40 -7.11 1.39 -0.19
N ILE A 41 -7.98 1.88 0.71
CA ILE A 41 -9.21 2.59 0.33
C ILE A 41 -8.86 3.85 -0.45
N ILE A 42 -7.85 4.62 -0.01
CA ILE A 42 -7.38 5.80 -0.73
C ILE A 42 -6.74 5.39 -2.06
N ALA A 43 -5.90 4.35 -2.06
CA ALA A 43 -5.22 3.87 -3.26
C ALA A 43 -6.21 3.42 -4.34
N THR A 44 -7.21 2.59 -3.98
CA THR A 44 -8.24 2.11 -4.90
C THR A 44 -9.15 3.24 -5.37
N GLY A 45 -9.52 4.17 -4.47
CA GLY A 45 -10.29 5.36 -4.83
C GLY A 45 -9.57 6.24 -5.85
N ALA A 46 -8.29 6.55 -5.62
CA ALA A 46 -7.48 7.34 -6.54
C ALA A 46 -7.28 6.64 -7.90
N ALA A 47 -7.00 5.33 -7.89
CA ALA A 47 -6.86 4.54 -9.10
C ALA A 47 -8.17 4.49 -9.91
N SER A 48 -9.32 4.37 -9.24
CA SER A 48 -10.65 4.42 -9.87
C SER A 48 -10.98 5.78 -10.49
N MET A 49 -10.33 6.86 -10.02
CA MET A 49 -10.40 8.19 -10.62
C MET A 49 -9.44 8.38 -11.81
N GLY A 50 -8.70 7.32 -12.20
CA GLY A 50 -7.72 7.38 -13.29
C GLY A 50 -6.35 7.93 -12.90
N MET A 51 -6.07 8.10 -11.60
CA MET A 51 -4.77 8.54 -11.11
C MET A 51 -3.77 7.38 -11.12
N GLN A 52 -2.50 7.68 -11.36
CA GLN A 52 -1.43 6.70 -11.18
C GLN A 52 -1.06 6.61 -9.71
N VAL A 53 -1.22 5.44 -9.10
CA VAL A 53 -0.99 5.24 -7.68
C VAL A 53 0.23 4.35 -7.45
N THR A 54 1.15 4.82 -6.61
CA THR A 54 2.31 4.05 -6.16
C THR A 54 2.28 3.90 -4.64
N THR A 55 2.36 2.67 -4.15
CA THR A 55 2.48 2.35 -2.72
C THR A 55 3.89 1.88 -2.40
N PHE A 56 4.51 2.47 -1.37
CA PHE A 56 5.86 2.14 -0.92
C PHE A 56 5.79 1.50 0.47
N PHE A 57 6.02 0.19 0.55
CA PHE A 57 5.96 -0.57 1.79
C PHE A 57 7.32 -0.55 2.50
N THR A 58 7.33 -0.05 3.72
CA THR A 58 8.53 0.03 4.56
C THR A 58 8.21 -0.35 6.01
N PHE A 59 9.21 -0.69 6.80
CA PHE A 59 9.08 -1.13 8.19
C PHE A 59 7.96 -2.15 8.40
N TRP A 60 6.98 -1.82 9.26
CA TRP A 60 5.84 -2.70 9.58
C TRP A 60 4.88 -2.88 8.41
N GLY A 61 4.86 -1.93 7.46
CA GLY A 61 4.11 -2.04 6.23
C GLY A 61 4.54 -3.23 5.35
N LEU A 62 5.79 -3.70 5.46
CA LEU A 62 6.22 -4.93 4.79
C LEU A 62 5.45 -6.18 5.24
N ASN A 63 4.90 -6.18 6.46
CA ASN A 63 4.10 -7.30 6.94
C ASN A 63 2.80 -7.48 6.16
N VAL A 64 2.29 -6.41 5.56
CA VAL A 64 1.08 -6.43 4.73
C VAL A 64 1.26 -7.32 3.50
N ILE A 65 2.45 -7.19 2.87
CA ILE A 65 2.80 -7.89 1.63
C ILE A 65 3.61 -9.17 1.88
N ARG A 66 3.66 -9.69 3.11
CA ARG A 66 4.27 -10.99 3.43
C ARG A 66 3.28 -12.12 3.28
N LYS A 67 3.77 -13.27 2.83
CA LYS A 67 3.00 -14.53 2.87
C LYS A 67 2.79 -14.95 4.33
N PRO A 68 1.60 -15.40 4.71
CA PRO A 68 1.34 -15.83 6.08
C PRO A 68 2.19 -17.06 6.46
N GLY A 69 2.63 -17.13 7.71
CA GLY A 69 3.30 -18.31 8.27
C GLY A 69 4.76 -18.51 7.86
N LEU A 70 5.33 -17.69 6.98
CA LEU A 70 6.74 -17.80 6.63
C LEU A 70 7.61 -16.99 7.61
N SER A 71 8.45 -17.71 8.36
CA SER A 71 9.45 -17.09 9.23
C SER A 71 10.67 -16.64 8.43
N SER A 72 11.32 -15.57 8.88
CA SER A 72 12.59 -15.11 8.33
C SER A 72 13.65 -16.23 8.42
N LYS A 73 14.30 -16.55 7.31
CA LYS A 73 15.44 -17.47 7.24
C LYS A 73 16.76 -16.79 7.68
N ALA A 74 16.68 -15.73 8.46
CA ALA A 74 17.85 -14.99 8.87
C ALA A 74 18.84 -15.87 9.67
N ARG A 75 20.14 -15.73 9.37
CA ARG A 75 21.22 -16.43 10.09
C ARG A 75 21.39 -15.96 11.54
N ASP A 76 20.98 -14.74 11.84
CA ASP A 76 21.09 -14.12 13.14
C ASP A 76 19.91 -14.50 14.04
N TRP A 77 20.22 -14.95 15.26
CA TRP A 77 19.22 -15.36 16.25
C TRP A 77 18.25 -14.25 16.65
N LEU A 78 18.73 -13.00 16.74
CA LEU A 78 17.90 -11.83 17.02
C LEU A 78 16.87 -11.59 15.91
N ARG A 79 17.30 -11.68 14.65
CA ARG A 79 16.39 -11.54 13.50
C ARG A 79 15.39 -12.70 13.42
N ARG A 80 15.80 -13.91 13.84
CA ARG A 80 14.89 -15.08 13.90
C ARG A 80 13.85 -14.89 15.00
N ALA A 81 14.26 -14.46 16.20
CA ALA A 81 13.35 -14.17 17.31
C ALA A 81 12.39 -13.05 16.94
N PHE A 82 12.89 -11.99 16.28
CA PHE A 82 12.07 -10.88 15.79
C PHE A 82 11.08 -11.35 14.70
N GLY A 83 11.51 -12.19 13.76
CA GLY A 83 10.65 -12.78 12.74
C GLY A 83 9.55 -13.67 13.30
N LEU A 84 9.81 -14.37 14.43
CA LEU A 84 8.83 -15.20 15.13
C LEU A 84 7.74 -14.33 15.83
N LEU A 85 8.17 -13.22 16.43
CA LEU A 85 7.26 -12.26 17.09
C LEU A 85 6.49 -11.41 16.07
N ASN A 86 7.10 -11.11 14.91
CA ASN A 86 6.56 -10.28 13.86
C ASN A 86 5.92 -11.14 12.76
N ARG A 87 4.74 -11.67 13.03
CA ARG A 87 3.99 -12.46 12.05
C ARG A 87 3.44 -11.56 10.95
N GLY A 88 3.88 -11.80 9.69
CA GLY A 88 3.35 -11.12 8.51
C GLY A 88 2.12 -11.81 7.93
N GLY A 89 1.44 -11.10 7.06
CA GLY A 89 0.27 -11.55 6.30
C GLY A 89 -0.89 -10.55 6.43
N ALA A 90 -1.48 -10.19 5.31
CA ALA A 90 -2.56 -9.20 5.24
C ALA A 90 -3.75 -9.53 6.16
N ASP A 91 -4.03 -10.82 6.36
CA ASP A 91 -5.12 -11.29 7.22
C ASP A 91 -4.79 -11.26 8.72
N THR A 92 -3.52 -11.18 9.10
CA THR A 92 -3.09 -11.31 10.50
C THR A 92 -2.80 -9.99 11.17
N LEU A 93 -3.00 -8.88 10.47
CA LEU A 93 -2.70 -7.54 10.98
C LEU A 93 -3.53 -7.21 12.21
N PRO A 94 -2.90 -6.68 13.28
CA PRO A 94 -3.59 -6.23 14.48
C PRO A 94 -4.28 -4.88 14.25
N LEU A 95 -5.27 -4.54 15.07
CA LEU A 95 -5.74 -3.16 15.17
C LEU A 95 -4.69 -2.27 15.84
N SER A 96 -4.64 -0.99 15.46
CA SER A 96 -3.78 0.02 16.09
C SER A 96 -4.17 0.32 17.53
N ARG A 97 -5.47 0.23 17.84
CA ARG A 97 -6.04 0.41 19.18
C ARG A 97 -7.03 -0.71 19.48
N PHE A 98 -7.32 -0.95 20.77
CA PHE A 98 -8.27 -1.97 21.23
C PHE A 98 -7.93 -3.40 20.76
N HIS A 99 -6.65 -3.69 20.56
CA HIS A 99 -6.21 -5.00 20.08
C HIS A 99 -6.55 -6.12 21.09
N PHE A 100 -6.41 -5.88 22.40
CA PHE A 100 -6.74 -6.83 23.50
C PHE A 100 -6.41 -8.29 23.16
N TRP A 101 -5.15 -8.56 22.85
CA TRP A 101 -4.64 -9.89 22.45
C TRP A 101 -5.41 -10.53 21.27
N GLY A 102 -5.93 -9.70 20.38
CA GLY A 102 -6.63 -10.12 19.16
C GLY A 102 -8.15 -10.13 19.25
N LEU A 103 -8.74 -9.95 20.44
CA LEU A 103 -10.20 -9.93 20.60
C LEU A 103 -10.82 -8.74 19.83
N GLY A 104 -10.26 -7.54 20.00
CA GLY A 104 -10.73 -6.35 19.28
C GLY A 104 -10.63 -6.50 17.77
N THR A 105 -9.52 -7.08 17.27
CA THR A 105 -9.36 -7.37 15.84
C THR A 105 -10.42 -8.33 15.32
N ARG A 106 -10.75 -9.39 16.08
CA ARG A 106 -11.81 -10.34 15.72
C ARG A 106 -13.20 -9.68 15.70
N MET A 107 -13.49 -8.86 16.71
CA MET A 107 -14.74 -8.09 16.76
C MET A 107 -14.87 -7.14 15.57
N MET A 108 -13.81 -6.40 15.25
CA MET A 108 -13.81 -5.48 14.09
C MET A 108 -14.04 -6.24 12.79
N LYS A 109 -13.34 -7.36 12.57
CA LYS A 109 -13.56 -8.21 11.39
C LYS A 109 -15.00 -8.74 11.32
N LEU A 110 -15.64 -9.07 12.45
CA LEU A 110 -17.04 -9.47 12.47
C LEU A 110 -17.98 -8.33 12.05
N VAL A 111 -17.72 -7.12 12.55
CA VAL A 111 -18.49 -5.91 12.17
C VAL A 111 -18.32 -5.63 10.67
N MET A 112 -17.09 -5.71 10.15
CA MET A 112 -16.81 -5.54 8.73
C MET A 112 -17.58 -6.55 7.87
N ARG A 113 -17.54 -7.85 8.22
CA ARG A 113 -18.29 -8.90 7.52
C ARG A 113 -19.80 -8.65 7.50
N ARG A 114 -20.37 -8.23 8.64
CA ARG A 114 -21.81 -7.90 8.74
C ARG A 114 -22.18 -6.73 7.82
N ASN A 115 -21.28 -5.77 7.65
CA ASN A 115 -21.48 -4.60 6.78
C ASN A 115 -20.97 -4.82 5.35
N ARG A 116 -20.57 -6.05 4.98
CA ARG A 116 -20.02 -6.39 3.65
C ARG A 116 -18.82 -5.53 3.26
N MET A 117 -18.03 -5.10 4.25
CA MET A 117 -16.83 -4.32 4.02
C MET A 117 -15.66 -5.26 3.70
N PRO A 118 -14.91 -5.03 2.59
CA PRO A 118 -13.77 -5.85 2.24
C PRO A 118 -12.67 -5.76 3.30
N GLY A 119 -11.95 -6.85 3.52
CA GLY A 119 -10.77 -6.89 4.36
C GLY A 119 -9.51 -6.40 3.63
N VAL A 120 -8.37 -6.46 4.32
CA VAL A 120 -7.09 -6.02 3.74
C VAL A 120 -6.69 -6.87 2.52
N PRO A 121 -6.84 -8.22 2.52
CA PRO A 121 -6.52 -9.01 1.33
C PRO A 121 -7.32 -8.60 0.10
N GLU A 122 -8.65 -8.50 0.25
CA GLU A 122 -9.53 -8.13 -0.84
C GLU A 122 -9.24 -6.71 -1.37
N LEU A 123 -8.97 -5.75 -0.48
CA LEU A 123 -8.56 -4.40 -0.87
C LEU A 123 -7.21 -4.39 -1.60
N MET A 124 -6.28 -5.23 -1.18
CA MET A 124 -4.97 -5.37 -1.83
C MET A 124 -5.10 -5.94 -3.23
N ASP A 125 -5.96 -6.95 -3.43
CA ASP A 125 -6.22 -7.53 -4.74
C ASP A 125 -6.92 -6.51 -5.66
N MET A 126 -7.94 -5.82 -5.16
CA MET A 126 -8.58 -4.71 -5.89
C MET A 126 -7.58 -3.61 -6.29
N ALA A 127 -6.63 -3.27 -5.41
CA ALA A 127 -5.60 -2.28 -5.73
C ALA A 127 -4.70 -2.77 -6.88
N LYS A 128 -4.30 -4.03 -6.88
CA LYS A 128 -3.52 -4.64 -7.98
C LYS A 128 -4.30 -4.65 -9.29
N ASP A 129 -5.57 -5.06 -9.25
CA ASP A 129 -6.45 -5.10 -10.44
C ASP A 129 -6.66 -3.71 -11.05
N LEU A 130 -6.65 -2.67 -10.22
CA LEU A 130 -6.71 -1.27 -10.65
C LEU A 130 -5.35 -0.69 -11.08
N GLY A 131 -4.28 -1.48 -11.08
CA GLY A 131 -2.96 -1.06 -11.53
C GLY A 131 -2.18 -0.23 -10.51
N VAL A 132 -2.53 -0.29 -9.23
CA VAL A 132 -1.72 0.32 -8.15
C VAL A 132 -0.37 -0.37 -8.07
N ARG A 133 0.72 0.39 -8.21
CA ARG A 133 2.09 -0.13 -8.17
C ARG A 133 2.54 -0.38 -6.73
N PHE A 134 3.13 -1.54 -6.48
CA PHE A 134 3.64 -1.95 -5.17
C PHE A 134 5.17 -1.96 -5.17
N ILE A 135 5.77 -1.12 -4.35
CA ILE A 135 7.23 -1.05 -4.16
C ILE A 135 7.59 -1.51 -2.76
N ALA A 136 8.47 -2.48 -2.64
CA ALA A 136 8.99 -2.96 -1.35
C ALA A 136 10.36 -2.33 -1.05
N CYS A 137 10.51 -1.77 0.16
CA CYS A 137 11.75 -1.11 0.59
C CYS A 137 12.87 -2.12 0.84
N THR A 138 13.93 -2.08 0.01
CA THR A 138 15.09 -2.99 0.12
C THR A 138 15.87 -2.80 1.42
N THR A 139 16.00 -1.57 1.89
CA THR A 139 16.70 -1.26 3.15
C THR A 139 16.03 -1.94 4.33
N THR A 140 14.69 -1.87 4.40
CA THR A 140 13.94 -2.50 5.49
C THR A 140 13.88 -4.02 5.35
N LEU A 141 13.79 -4.55 4.12
CA LEU A 141 13.92 -5.99 3.88
C LEU A 141 15.23 -6.54 4.48
N GLY A 142 16.35 -5.86 4.17
CA GLY A 142 17.66 -6.22 4.70
C GLY A 142 17.74 -6.11 6.21
N LEU A 143 17.20 -5.04 6.80
CA LEU A 143 17.18 -4.82 8.24
C LEU A 143 16.40 -5.92 8.97
N MET A 144 15.20 -6.24 8.51
CA MET A 144 14.31 -7.21 9.13
C MET A 144 14.63 -8.67 8.75
N GLY A 145 15.59 -8.90 7.84
CA GLY A 145 15.93 -10.24 7.35
C GLY A 145 14.79 -10.89 6.56
N ILE A 146 13.93 -10.07 5.94
CA ILE A 146 12.84 -10.53 5.08
C ILE A 146 13.40 -10.78 3.68
N THR A 147 13.16 -11.96 3.13
CA THR A 147 13.62 -12.33 1.79
C THR A 147 12.48 -12.18 0.78
N LYS A 148 12.82 -11.93 -0.48
CA LYS A 148 11.82 -11.68 -1.55
C LYS A 148 10.85 -12.84 -1.74
N ASP A 149 11.30 -14.08 -1.55
CA ASP A 149 10.50 -15.30 -1.66
C ASP A 149 9.38 -15.41 -0.60
N THR A 150 9.52 -14.66 0.51
CA THR A 150 8.52 -14.59 1.58
C THR A 150 7.43 -13.54 1.33
N LEU A 151 7.55 -12.77 0.26
CA LEU A 151 6.56 -11.77 -0.12
C LEU A 151 5.49 -12.35 -1.06
N VAL A 152 4.32 -11.72 -1.06
CA VAL A 152 3.24 -12.05 -2.00
C VAL A 152 3.66 -11.77 -3.44
N GLU A 153 2.99 -12.37 -4.40
CA GLU A 153 3.17 -12.07 -5.81
C GLU A 153 2.57 -10.69 -6.17
N GLY A 154 3.04 -10.10 -7.28
CA GLY A 154 2.57 -8.80 -7.72
C GLY A 154 3.27 -7.62 -7.01
N ILE A 155 4.52 -7.80 -6.56
CA ILE A 155 5.38 -6.68 -6.17
C ILE A 155 6.10 -6.19 -7.42
N ASP A 156 5.80 -4.97 -7.85
CA ASP A 156 6.31 -4.41 -9.09
C ASP A 156 7.80 -4.07 -9.00
N GLN A 157 8.25 -3.60 -7.84
CA GLN A 157 9.62 -3.16 -7.68
C GLN A 157 10.18 -3.36 -6.26
N PHE A 158 11.48 -3.66 -6.20
CA PHE A 158 12.27 -3.65 -4.98
C PHE A 158 13.25 -2.50 -5.04
N ALA A 159 13.05 -1.48 -4.22
CA ALA A 159 13.80 -0.23 -4.34
C ALA A 159 14.09 0.44 -3.00
N GLY A 160 15.03 1.36 -2.99
CA GLY A 160 15.32 2.21 -1.84
C GLY A 160 14.49 3.50 -1.82
N VAL A 161 14.71 4.32 -0.80
CA VAL A 161 13.98 5.59 -0.59
C VAL A 161 14.18 6.57 -1.75
N SER A 162 15.33 6.54 -2.42
CA SER A 162 15.60 7.43 -3.56
C SER A 162 14.64 7.20 -4.72
N THR A 163 14.30 5.95 -5.01
CA THR A 163 13.31 5.61 -6.04
C THR A 163 11.92 6.11 -5.63
N TYR A 164 11.54 5.93 -4.38
CA TYR A 164 10.27 6.49 -3.86
C TYR A 164 10.23 8.02 -4.01
N LEU A 165 11.31 8.73 -3.63
CA LEU A 165 11.37 10.18 -3.74
C LEU A 165 11.29 10.68 -5.19
N ALA A 166 11.84 9.93 -6.15
CA ALA A 166 11.69 10.25 -7.56
C ALA A 166 10.22 10.19 -8.01
N GLU A 167 9.46 9.19 -7.55
CA GLU A 167 8.01 9.10 -7.81
C GLU A 167 7.24 10.20 -7.06
N ALA A 168 7.57 10.44 -5.79
CA ALA A 168 6.90 11.41 -4.93
C ALA A 168 7.08 12.86 -5.39
N LYS A 169 8.23 13.18 -6.00
CA LYS A 169 8.51 14.52 -6.56
C LYS A 169 7.49 14.93 -7.62
N ASP A 170 7.05 13.98 -8.42
CA ASP A 170 6.13 14.23 -9.55
C ASP A 170 4.66 13.94 -9.16
N ALA A 171 4.39 13.59 -7.91
CA ALA A 171 3.06 13.29 -7.43
C ALA A 171 2.36 14.52 -6.84
N GLN A 172 1.07 14.70 -7.14
CA GLN A 172 0.22 15.77 -6.61
C GLN A 172 -0.20 15.47 -5.17
N VAL A 173 -0.30 14.19 -4.81
CA VAL A 173 -0.68 13.75 -3.46
C VAL A 173 0.37 12.78 -2.92
N ASN A 174 0.92 13.13 -1.77
CA ASN A 174 1.88 12.30 -1.06
C ASN A 174 1.37 12.01 0.35
N LEU A 175 1.16 10.76 0.69
CA LEU A 175 0.63 10.32 1.97
C LEU A 175 1.62 9.41 2.70
N PHE A 176 1.60 9.51 4.03
CA PHE A 176 2.40 8.70 4.94
C PHE A 176 1.49 8.08 6.00
N ILE A 177 1.28 6.73 5.96
CA ILE A 177 0.30 6.00 6.77
C ILE A 177 0.93 4.86 7.56
#